data_eea71a7688e757eddd3f73b4598b043e
#
_entry.id   eea71a7688e757eddd3f73b4598b043e
#
_cell.length_a   1.000
_cell.length_b   1.000
_cell.length_c   1.000
_cell.angle_alpha   90.00
_cell.angle_beta   90.00
_cell.angle_gamma   90.00
#
_symmetry.space_group_name_H-M   'P 1'
#
loop_
_entity.id
_entity.type
_entity.pdbx_description
1 polymer ?
#
loop_
_entity_poly.entity_id
_entity_poly.type
_entity_poly.pdbx_seq_one_letter_code
_entity_poly.pdbx_strand_id
1 'polypeptide(L)'
;MALHTRLKPGKEADYDAVHARISGELDHALRAAGVTGWNIWRSGRELFHVVRVSEYQAMRRQLAANPVNIAWQAVMAELLEVEDDYSGTDRGLAKVWELP
;
A
#
# COMPACT_ATOMS: atom_id res chain seq x y z
N MET A 1 -5.89 -9.27 -2.65
CA MET A 1 -4.46 -9.14 -2.97
C MET A 1 -3.66 -8.97 -1.69
N ALA A 2 -2.68 -9.81 -1.46
CA ALA A 2 -1.80 -9.72 -0.30
C ALA A 2 -0.42 -9.22 -0.71
N LEU A 3 0.15 -8.31 0.09
CA LEU A 3 1.43 -7.68 -0.19
C LEU A 3 2.33 -7.75 1.04
N HIS A 4 3.63 -7.71 0.82
CA HIS A 4 4.62 -7.57 1.88
C HIS A 4 5.56 -6.43 1.53
N THR A 5 5.81 -5.54 2.50
CA THR A 5 6.82 -4.51 2.39
C THR A 5 7.64 -4.47 3.68
N ARG A 6 8.73 -3.73 3.69
CA ARG A 6 9.62 -3.65 4.85
C ARG A 6 10.03 -2.21 5.11
N LEU A 7 10.00 -1.82 6.38
CA LEU A 7 10.45 -0.50 6.82
C LEU A 7 11.98 -0.42 6.90
N LYS A 8 12.51 0.79 6.69
CA LYS A 8 13.87 1.11 7.08
C LYS A 8 14.02 0.99 8.60
N PRO A 9 15.23 0.68 9.11
CA PRO A 9 15.45 0.60 10.55
C PRO A 9 15.04 1.88 11.28
N GLY A 10 14.33 1.73 12.39
CA GLY A 10 13.93 2.85 13.25
C GLY A 10 12.75 3.66 12.77
N LYS A 11 12.03 3.21 11.74
CA LYS A 11 10.89 3.95 11.17
C LYS A 11 9.51 3.44 11.60
N GLU A 12 9.46 2.50 12.53
CA GLU A 12 8.19 1.87 12.95
C GLU A 12 7.19 2.90 13.50
N ALA A 13 7.64 3.76 14.43
CA ALA A 13 6.76 4.76 15.03
C ALA A 13 6.30 5.82 14.02
N ASP A 14 7.18 6.25 13.12
CA ASP A 14 6.84 7.22 12.08
C ASP A 14 5.79 6.63 11.11
N TYR A 15 5.96 5.38 10.73
CA TYR A 15 5.00 4.69 9.87
C TYR A 15 3.62 4.60 10.51
N ASP A 16 3.56 4.19 11.77
CA ASP A 16 2.31 4.09 12.51
C ASP A 16 1.63 5.46 12.61
N ALA A 17 2.40 6.51 12.88
CA ALA A 17 1.87 7.86 13.02
C ALA A 17 1.24 8.39 11.73
N VAL A 18 1.92 8.22 10.58
CA VAL A 18 1.38 8.72 9.31
C VAL A 18 0.16 7.93 8.83
N HIS A 19 0.00 6.68 9.27
CA HIS A 19 -1.15 5.84 8.94
C HIS A 19 -2.31 5.98 9.92
N ALA A 20 -2.11 6.61 11.06
CA ALA A 20 -3.19 6.78 12.05
C ALA A 20 -4.38 7.55 11.47
N ARG A 21 -4.10 8.45 10.53
CA ARG A 21 -5.14 9.19 9.80
C ARG A 21 -4.62 9.57 8.41
N ILE A 22 -5.21 9.01 7.37
CA ILE A 22 -4.94 9.44 6.00
C ILE A 22 -5.85 10.60 5.62
N SER A 23 -5.45 11.39 4.62
CA SER A 23 -6.28 12.51 4.15
C SER A 23 -7.54 11.99 3.44
N GLY A 24 -8.61 12.82 3.45
CA GLY A 24 -9.81 12.51 2.69
C GLY A 24 -9.53 12.43 1.19
N GLU A 25 -8.57 13.20 0.69
CA GLU A 25 -8.16 13.16 -0.71
C GLU A 25 -7.52 11.83 -1.09
N LEU A 26 -6.67 11.28 -0.22
CA LEU A 26 -6.07 9.96 -0.46
C LEU A 26 -7.14 8.86 -0.38
N ASP A 27 -8.03 8.92 0.61
CA ASP A 27 -9.15 7.98 0.72
C ASP A 27 -9.99 7.99 -0.56
N HIS A 28 -10.34 9.18 -1.05
CA HIS A 28 -11.11 9.33 -2.28
C HIS A 28 -10.37 8.76 -3.50
N ALA A 29 -9.07 9.04 -3.63
CA ALA A 29 -8.26 8.55 -4.74
C ALA A 29 -8.19 7.03 -4.77
N LEU A 30 -8.02 6.39 -3.61
CA LEU A 30 -8.00 4.93 -3.48
C LEU A 30 -9.34 4.34 -3.91
N ARG A 31 -10.46 4.87 -3.41
CA ARG A 31 -11.79 4.37 -3.76
C ARG A 31 -12.14 4.59 -5.23
N ALA A 32 -11.74 5.73 -5.79
CA ALA A 32 -11.93 6.01 -7.22
C ALA A 32 -11.14 5.04 -8.11
N ALA A 33 -10.04 4.50 -7.59
CA ALA A 33 -9.23 3.47 -8.28
C ALA A 33 -9.76 2.05 -8.07
N GLY A 34 -10.90 1.88 -7.38
CA GLY A 34 -11.56 0.59 -7.19
C GLY A 34 -11.27 -0.10 -5.86
N VAL A 35 -10.55 0.55 -4.96
CA VAL A 35 -10.25 -0.03 -3.65
C VAL A 35 -11.48 0.05 -2.75
N THR A 36 -11.88 -1.08 -2.20
CA THR A 36 -13.00 -1.17 -1.24
C THR A 36 -12.51 -1.42 0.18
N GLY A 37 -11.25 -1.80 0.36
CA GLY A 37 -10.65 -1.98 1.67
C GLY A 37 -9.15 -2.19 1.57
N TRP A 38 -8.43 -1.78 2.60
CA TRP A 38 -6.99 -1.97 2.71
C TRP A 38 -6.63 -2.09 4.18
N ASN A 39 -6.07 -3.24 4.54
CA ASN A 39 -5.63 -3.50 5.90
C ASN A 39 -4.12 -3.71 5.91
N ILE A 40 -3.46 -3.18 6.92
CA ILE A 40 -2.01 -3.34 7.09
C ILE A 40 -1.74 -3.87 8.50
N TRP A 41 -0.95 -4.93 8.59
CA TRP A 41 -0.42 -5.43 9.85
C TRP A 41 1.08 -5.24 9.88
N ARG A 42 1.61 -4.91 11.04
CA ARG A 42 3.05 -4.73 11.23
C ARG A 42 3.58 -5.68 12.30
N SER A 43 4.71 -6.32 11.99
CA SER A 43 5.50 -7.08 12.96
C SER A 43 6.94 -6.57 12.87
N GLY A 44 7.34 -5.73 13.83
CA GLY A 44 8.62 -5.05 13.75
C GLY A 44 8.68 -4.17 12.50
N ARG A 45 9.63 -4.45 11.61
CA ARG A 45 9.81 -3.74 10.33
C ARG A 45 9.03 -4.39 9.18
N GLU A 46 8.42 -5.56 9.40
CA GLU A 46 7.70 -6.28 8.35
C GLU A 46 6.27 -5.79 8.28
N LEU A 47 5.80 -5.50 7.07
CA LEU A 47 4.46 -5.01 6.80
C LEU A 47 3.73 -5.98 5.89
N PHE A 48 2.53 -6.35 6.29
CA PHE A 48 1.67 -7.27 5.54
C PHE A 48 0.37 -6.55 5.21
N HIS A 49 0.01 -6.52 3.93
CA HIS A 49 -1.16 -5.80 3.45
C HIS A 49 -2.16 -6.77 2.86
N VAL A 50 -3.45 -6.50 3.08
CA VAL A 50 -4.54 -7.12 2.33
C VAL A 50 -5.34 -6.01 1.68
N VAL A 51 -5.40 -6.02 0.34
CA VAL A 51 -6.10 -5.02 -0.45
C VAL A 51 -7.32 -5.67 -1.10
N ARG A 52 -8.49 -5.10 -0.86
CA ARG A 52 -9.71 -5.48 -1.55
C ARG A 52 -9.93 -4.49 -2.69
N VAL A 53 -9.81 -4.99 -3.91
CA VAL A 53 -9.88 -4.18 -5.13
C VAL A 53 -10.34 -5.07 -6.28
N SER A 54 -11.12 -4.53 -7.20
CA SER A 54 -11.62 -5.29 -8.36
C SER A 54 -10.51 -5.65 -9.34
N GLU A 55 -9.61 -4.68 -9.65
CA GLU A 55 -8.53 -4.86 -10.61
C GLU A 55 -7.24 -4.26 -10.04
N TYR A 56 -6.44 -5.09 -9.37
CA TYR A 56 -5.27 -4.63 -8.62
C TYR A 56 -4.25 -3.90 -9.49
N GLN A 57 -3.88 -4.49 -10.63
CA GLN A 57 -2.84 -3.90 -11.48
C GLN A 57 -3.33 -2.61 -12.15
N ALA A 58 -4.61 -2.55 -12.52
CA ALA A 58 -5.23 -1.33 -13.05
C ALA A 58 -5.25 -0.23 -11.98
N MET A 59 -5.54 -0.58 -10.73
CA MET A 59 -5.49 0.35 -9.60
C MET A 59 -4.09 0.94 -9.46
N ARG A 60 -3.05 0.11 -9.50
CA ARG A 60 -1.66 0.59 -9.41
C ARG A 60 -1.33 1.55 -10.54
N ARG A 61 -1.71 1.22 -11.79
CA ARG A 61 -1.47 2.10 -12.95
C ARG A 61 -2.21 3.43 -12.82
N GLN A 62 -3.46 3.40 -12.37
CA GLN A 62 -4.24 4.62 -12.17
C GLN A 62 -3.64 5.52 -11.10
N LEU A 63 -3.25 4.95 -9.96
CA LEU A 63 -2.67 5.70 -8.86
C LEU A 63 -1.27 6.23 -9.18
N ALA A 64 -0.52 5.59 -10.07
CA ALA A 64 0.79 6.05 -10.49
C ALA A 64 0.77 7.47 -11.07
N ALA A 65 -0.33 7.85 -11.72
CA ALA A 65 -0.51 9.17 -12.31
C ALA A 65 -1.28 10.15 -11.40
N ASN A 66 -1.76 9.70 -10.24
CA ASN A 66 -2.58 10.54 -9.36
C ASN A 66 -1.69 11.41 -8.46
N PRO A 67 -1.82 12.76 -8.51
CA PRO A 67 -0.94 13.66 -7.74
C PRO A 67 -1.01 13.44 -6.22
N VAL A 68 -2.18 13.10 -5.69
CA VAL A 68 -2.36 12.84 -4.25
C VAL A 68 -1.56 11.59 -3.85
N ASN A 69 -1.62 10.54 -4.66
CA ASN A 69 -0.85 9.34 -4.39
C ASN A 69 0.66 9.55 -4.60
N ILE A 70 1.05 10.34 -5.59
CA ILE A 70 2.46 10.68 -5.82
C ILE A 70 3.04 11.35 -4.55
N ALA A 71 2.32 12.31 -3.97
CA ALA A 71 2.74 12.97 -2.74
C ALA A 71 2.81 11.99 -1.56
N TRP A 72 1.84 11.09 -1.44
CA TRP A 72 1.82 10.05 -0.40
C TRP A 72 3.01 9.10 -0.56
N GLN A 73 3.30 8.67 -1.78
CA GLN A 73 4.41 7.77 -2.05
C GLN A 73 5.77 8.43 -1.78
N ALA A 74 5.90 9.74 -1.93
CA ALA A 74 7.11 10.46 -1.53
C ALA A 74 7.34 10.35 -0.02
N VAL A 75 6.29 10.40 0.79
CA VAL A 75 6.38 10.15 2.24
C VAL A 75 6.74 8.70 2.51
N MET A 76 6.09 7.75 1.83
CA MET A 76 6.36 6.33 2.01
C MET A 76 7.81 5.96 1.64
N ALA A 77 8.35 6.55 0.58
CA ALA A 77 9.72 6.27 0.13
C ALA A 77 10.77 6.57 1.21
N GLU A 78 10.50 7.51 2.11
CA GLU A 78 11.41 7.81 3.22
C GLU A 78 11.33 6.78 4.34
N LEU A 79 10.25 6.03 4.41
CA LEU A 79 9.99 5.04 5.46
C LEU A 79 10.28 3.62 5.02
N LEU A 80 10.11 3.30 3.74
CA LEU A 80 10.23 1.95 3.21
C LEU A 80 11.64 1.66 2.71
N GLU A 81 12.09 0.43 2.94
CA GLU A 81 13.39 -0.07 2.47
C GLU A 81 13.43 -0.15 0.95
N VAL A 82 12.31 -0.53 0.32
CA VAL A 82 12.12 -0.55 -1.13
C VAL A 82 10.81 0.17 -1.43
N GLU A 83 10.81 1.06 -2.42
CA GLU A 83 9.61 1.79 -2.80
C GLU A 83 8.50 0.85 -3.27
N ASP A 84 7.25 1.26 -3.05
CA ASP A 84 6.09 0.56 -3.58
C ASP A 84 6.13 0.53 -5.11
N ASP A 85 5.72 -0.61 -5.68
CA ASP A 85 5.70 -0.80 -7.13
C ASP A 85 4.36 -0.36 -7.72
N TYR A 86 4.38 0.74 -8.45
CA TYR A 86 3.22 1.27 -9.18
C TYR A 86 3.32 1.06 -10.69
N SER A 87 4.20 0.16 -11.15
CA SER A 87 4.33 -0.15 -12.59
C SER A 87 3.09 -0.82 -13.17
N GLY A 88 2.28 -1.45 -12.32
CA GLY A 88 1.14 -2.25 -12.75
C GLY A 88 1.50 -3.70 -13.05
N THR A 89 2.73 -4.12 -12.75
CA THR A 89 3.20 -5.50 -12.97
C THR A 89 3.34 -6.29 -11.67
N ASP A 90 3.21 -5.61 -10.52
CA ASP A 90 3.28 -6.28 -9.21
C ASP A 90 2.14 -7.29 -9.06
N ARG A 91 2.48 -8.51 -8.69
CA ARG A 91 1.54 -9.61 -8.50
C ARG A 91 1.23 -9.90 -7.04
N GLY A 92 1.90 -9.19 -6.12
CA GLY A 92 1.79 -9.42 -4.68
C GLY A 92 2.32 -10.78 -4.25
N LEU A 93 1.86 -11.23 -3.08
CA LEU A 93 2.21 -12.54 -2.55
C LEU A 93 1.37 -13.63 -3.22
N ALA A 94 2.00 -14.76 -3.51
CA ALA A 94 1.30 -15.92 -4.05
C ALA A 94 0.49 -16.59 -2.94
N LYS A 95 -0.79 -16.88 -3.23
CA LYS A 95 -1.62 -17.68 -2.32
C LYS A 95 -1.13 -19.12 -2.40
N VAL A 96 -0.69 -19.69 -1.28
CA VAL A 96 -0.19 -21.06 -1.22
C VAL A 96 -1.30 -22.04 -0.85
N TRP A 97 -2.27 -21.59 -0.07
CA TRP A 97 -3.33 -22.47 0.43
C TRP A 97 -4.51 -21.65 0.93
N GLU A 98 -5.69 -22.26 0.82
CA GLU A 98 -6.92 -21.69 1.34
C GLU A 98 -7.80 -22.83 1.86
N LEU A 99 -8.37 -22.67 3.04
CA LEU A 99 -9.39 -23.59 3.53
C LEU A 99 -10.72 -23.26 2.85
N PRO A 100 -11.27 -24.17 2.05
CA PRO A 100 -12.54 -23.93 1.37
C PRO A 100 -13.74 -23.93 2.32
#